data_cb8bd307d8585849c2079ab3f166f0b1
#
_entry.id   cb8bd307d8585849c2079ab3f166f0b1
#
_cell.length_a   1.000
_cell.length_b   1.000
_cell.length_c   1.000
_cell.angle_alpha   90.00
_cell.angle_beta   90.00
_cell.angle_gamma   90.00
#
_symmetry.space_group_name_H-M   'P 1'
#
loop_
_entity.id
_entity.type
_entity.pdbx_description
1 polymer ?
#
loop_
_entity_poly.entity_id
_entity_poly.type
_entity_poly.pdbx_seq_one_letter_code
_entity_poly.pdbx_strand_id
1 'polypeptide(L)'
;MLTNMDKLYESVAANGPVCVGLDTEIGYLPTTDTAKTAGENVLDFNRALIAATKGVAGCYKVQIAYYESLGLDGMRAYAETLKLARATGLPVIADIKRGDIAKTAEMYAKAHFTGDFEADIITLAPYMGLDSISPYLPYCEQQGKGVFVLCRTSNPGAKDFEYKKLDDGRHVYDLVGDSLTALGKDYMGEHGYSSIGLVIGGTHTEEATAIRAAYKNTFFLIPGYGAQGGKAEDIAQYLTKGNGGVVNSS
;
A
#
# COMPACT_ATOMS: atom_id res chain seq x y z
N MET A 1 -3.26 -20.60 -7.49
CA MET A 1 -4.22 -19.47 -7.44
C MET A 1 -3.41 -18.19 -7.57
N LEU A 2 -3.75 -17.32 -8.54
CA LEU A 2 -3.11 -16.01 -8.67
C LEU A 2 -3.27 -15.22 -7.38
N THR A 3 -2.17 -14.78 -6.79
CA THR A 3 -2.19 -13.90 -5.63
C THR A 3 -2.59 -12.48 -6.04
N ASN A 4 -2.96 -11.63 -5.09
CA ASN A 4 -3.22 -10.22 -5.41
C ASN A 4 -1.93 -9.45 -5.78
N MET A 5 -0.74 -9.94 -5.38
CA MET A 5 0.53 -9.42 -5.90
C MET A 5 0.76 -9.82 -7.37
N ASP A 6 0.37 -11.04 -7.78
CA ASP A 6 0.41 -11.43 -9.19
C ASP A 6 -0.53 -10.56 -10.02
N LYS A 7 -1.76 -10.34 -9.56
CA LYS A 7 -2.71 -9.44 -10.23
C LYS A 7 -2.18 -8.00 -10.30
N LEU A 8 -1.49 -7.54 -9.24
CA LEU A 8 -0.86 -6.23 -9.24
C LEU A 8 0.27 -6.16 -10.27
N TYR A 9 1.08 -7.21 -10.38
CA TYR A 9 2.11 -7.33 -11.42
C TYR A 9 1.52 -7.28 -12.82
N GLU A 10 0.46 -8.03 -13.09
CA GLU A 10 -0.24 -8.06 -14.39
C GLU A 10 -0.87 -6.69 -14.71
N SER A 11 -1.49 -6.06 -13.71
CA SER A 11 -2.09 -4.73 -13.86
C SER A 11 -1.03 -3.66 -14.17
N VAL A 12 0.12 -3.69 -13.49
CA VAL A 12 1.24 -2.79 -13.77
C VAL A 12 1.83 -3.03 -15.15
N ALA A 13 1.93 -4.28 -15.59
CA ALA A 13 2.40 -4.61 -16.94
C ALA A 13 1.46 -4.07 -18.02
N ALA A 14 0.16 -4.04 -17.77
CA ALA A 14 -0.85 -3.55 -18.72
C ALA A 14 -1.02 -2.03 -18.70
N ASN A 15 -1.02 -1.41 -17.52
CA ASN A 15 -1.47 -0.01 -17.31
C ASN A 15 -0.35 0.92 -16.79
N GLY A 16 0.83 0.36 -16.46
CA GLY A 16 1.91 1.10 -15.82
C GLY A 16 1.82 1.11 -14.29
N PRO A 17 2.87 1.63 -13.61
CA PRO A 17 3.04 1.51 -12.16
C PRO A 17 2.28 2.57 -11.34
N VAL A 18 1.41 3.37 -11.93
CA VAL A 18 0.72 4.44 -11.20
C VAL A 18 -0.34 3.86 -10.27
N CYS A 19 -0.17 4.11 -8.97
CA CYS A 19 -1.16 3.86 -7.93
C CYS A 19 -1.91 5.18 -7.65
N VAL A 20 -3.19 5.21 -7.98
CA VAL A 20 -4.02 6.40 -7.72
C VAL A 20 -4.45 6.41 -6.26
N GLY A 21 -4.02 7.42 -5.51
CA GLY A 21 -4.39 7.64 -4.12
C GLY A 21 -5.78 8.31 -4.02
N LEU A 22 -6.62 7.73 -3.17
CA LEU A 22 -7.94 8.25 -2.81
C LEU A 22 -7.88 8.81 -1.37
N ASP A 23 -6.89 9.67 -1.14
CA ASP A 23 -6.60 10.35 0.12
C ASP A 23 -7.36 11.70 0.12
N THR A 24 -8.69 11.64 -0.04
CA THR A 24 -9.52 12.78 -0.37
C THR A 24 -9.89 13.60 0.86
N GLU A 25 -9.38 14.81 0.92
CA GLU A 25 -9.76 15.83 1.90
C GLU A 25 -10.84 16.75 1.33
N ILE A 26 -11.81 17.16 2.15
CA ILE A 26 -12.91 18.05 1.74
C ILE A 26 -12.39 19.34 1.09
N GLY A 27 -11.26 19.87 1.59
CA GLY A 27 -10.66 21.10 1.04
C GLY A 27 -10.13 20.96 -0.40
N TYR A 28 -9.96 19.74 -0.92
CA TYR A 28 -9.50 19.49 -2.30
C TYR A 28 -10.66 19.41 -3.30
N LEU A 29 -11.89 19.28 -2.83
CA LEU A 29 -13.03 19.16 -3.73
C LEU A 29 -13.27 20.47 -4.49
N PRO A 30 -13.38 20.42 -5.83
CA PRO A 30 -13.62 21.63 -6.64
C PRO A 30 -14.99 22.24 -6.35
N THR A 31 -15.94 21.40 -5.93
CA THR A 31 -17.29 21.81 -5.51
C THR A 31 -17.80 20.86 -4.44
N THR A 32 -18.60 21.38 -3.51
CA THR A 32 -19.32 20.59 -2.51
C THR A 32 -20.81 20.88 -2.64
N ASP A 33 -21.63 19.83 -2.52
CA ASP A 33 -23.08 19.95 -2.43
C ASP A 33 -23.45 20.12 -0.95
N THR A 34 -24.00 21.27 -0.61
CA THR A 34 -24.42 21.60 0.77
C THR A 34 -25.63 20.79 1.28
N ALA A 35 -26.32 20.10 0.38
CA ALA A 35 -27.39 19.17 0.74
C ALA A 35 -26.87 17.78 1.13
N LYS A 36 -25.59 17.51 0.90
CA LYS A 36 -24.92 16.24 1.19
C LYS A 36 -24.02 16.34 2.42
N THR A 37 -23.79 15.20 3.04
CA THR A 37 -22.77 15.09 4.11
C THR A 37 -21.34 15.19 3.55
N ALA A 38 -20.37 15.36 4.44
CA ALA A 38 -18.96 15.39 4.06
C ALA A 38 -18.53 14.07 3.39
N GLY A 39 -18.93 12.92 3.95
CA GLY A 39 -18.66 11.61 3.39
C GLY A 39 -19.30 11.40 2.01
N GLU A 40 -20.53 11.85 1.81
CA GLU A 40 -21.20 11.77 0.50
C GLU A 40 -20.48 12.61 -0.57
N ASN A 41 -20.03 13.82 -0.23
CA ASN A 41 -19.25 14.65 -1.13
C ASN A 41 -17.91 13.99 -1.51
N VAL A 42 -17.20 13.43 -0.52
CA VAL A 42 -15.94 12.67 -0.76
C VAL A 42 -16.21 11.47 -1.66
N LEU A 43 -17.27 10.72 -1.41
CA LEU A 43 -17.64 9.54 -2.20
C LEU A 43 -17.95 9.90 -3.66
N ASP A 44 -18.67 10.98 -3.90
CA ASP A 44 -18.97 11.43 -5.25
C ASP A 44 -17.73 11.86 -6.02
N PHE A 45 -16.81 12.56 -5.35
CA PHE A 45 -15.52 12.91 -5.93
C PHE A 45 -14.70 11.66 -6.27
N ASN A 46 -14.59 10.71 -5.34
CA ASN A 46 -13.87 9.45 -5.55
C ASN A 46 -14.47 8.65 -6.71
N ARG A 47 -15.78 8.63 -6.84
CA ARG A 47 -16.48 7.98 -7.96
C ARG A 47 -16.06 8.59 -9.30
N ALA A 48 -16.03 9.92 -9.38
CA ALA A 48 -15.60 10.64 -10.58
C ALA A 48 -14.12 10.38 -10.88
N LEU A 49 -13.26 10.42 -9.87
CA LEU A 49 -11.81 10.16 -10.00
C LEU A 49 -11.53 8.73 -10.47
N ILE A 50 -12.18 7.74 -9.87
CA ILE A 50 -12.07 6.33 -10.30
C ILE A 50 -12.53 6.17 -11.75
N ALA A 51 -13.66 6.76 -12.13
CA ALA A 51 -14.16 6.70 -13.51
C ALA A 51 -13.19 7.30 -14.52
N ALA A 52 -12.53 8.41 -14.16
CA ALA A 52 -11.55 9.10 -15.00
C ALA A 52 -10.21 8.38 -15.12
N THR A 53 -9.80 7.58 -14.11
CA THR A 53 -8.46 7.01 -14.03
C THR A 53 -8.38 5.50 -14.26
N LYS A 54 -9.50 4.78 -14.28
CA LYS A 54 -9.54 3.31 -14.41
C LYS A 54 -8.85 2.74 -15.67
N GLY A 55 -8.64 3.55 -16.69
CA GLY A 55 -7.97 3.15 -17.93
C GLY A 55 -6.46 3.37 -17.94
N VAL A 56 -5.91 4.02 -16.90
CA VAL A 56 -4.48 4.37 -16.81
C VAL A 56 -3.86 4.04 -15.44
N ALA A 57 -4.68 3.67 -14.46
CA ALA A 57 -4.21 3.28 -13.13
C ALA A 57 -3.74 1.82 -13.13
N GLY A 58 -2.60 1.54 -12.49
CA GLY A 58 -2.17 0.19 -12.15
C GLY A 58 -2.93 -0.38 -10.95
N CYS A 59 -3.29 0.48 -10.00
CA CYS A 59 -4.09 0.11 -8.83
C CYS A 59 -4.65 1.36 -8.14
N TYR A 60 -5.51 1.16 -7.14
CA TYR A 60 -5.98 2.20 -6.24
C TYR A 60 -5.46 2.00 -4.82
N LYS A 61 -5.24 3.10 -4.11
CA LYS A 61 -4.89 3.10 -2.68
C LYS A 61 -5.84 4.01 -1.91
N VAL A 62 -6.47 3.49 -0.86
CA VAL A 62 -7.44 4.22 -0.03
C VAL A 62 -6.85 4.39 1.36
N GLN A 63 -6.51 5.64 1.73
CA GLN A 63 -5.93 5.96 3.03
C GLN A 63 -7.05 6.19 4.06
N ILE A 64 -7.16 5.27 5.02
CA ILE A 64 -8.27 5.24 5.98
C ILE A 64 -8.36 6.51 6.85
N ALA A 65 -7.23 7.15 7.17
CA ALA A 65 -7.19 8.30 8.08
C ALA A 65 -8.06 9.48 7.60
N TYR A 66 -8.16 9.70 6.28
CA TYR A 66 -8.99 10.76 5.70
C TYR A 66 -10.48 10.52 5.93
N TYR A 67 -10.87 9.27 6.02
CA TYR A 67 -12.26 8.86 6.27
C TYR A 67 -12.56 8.75 7.77
N GLU A 68 -11.64 8.23 8.58
CA GLU A 68 -11.75 8.20 10.03
C GLU A 68 -11.95 9.62 10.61
N SER A 69 -11.28 10.63 10.01
CA SER A 69 -11.41 12.03 10.42
C SER A 69 -12.83 12.60 10.27
N LEU A 70 -13.67 11.98 9.43
CA LEU A 70 -15.07 12.34 9.21
C LEU A 70 -16.05 11.49 10.04
N GLY A 71 -15.53 10.66 10.96
CA GLY A 71 -16.33 9.80 11.82
C GLY A 71 -17.10 8.72 11.05
N LEU A 72 -18.30 8.38 11.54
CA LEU A 72 -19.11 7.29 10.94
C LEU A 72 -19.53 7.58 9.49
N ASP A 73 -19.75 8.83 9.16
CA ASP A 73 -20.06 9.27 7.79
C ASP A 73 -18.89 8.99 6.85
N GLY A 74 -17.69 9.36 7.26
CA GLY A 74 -16.47 9.04 6.52
C GLY A 74 -16.22 7.54 6.40
N MET A 75 -16.48 6.76 7.45
CA MET A 75 -16.31 5.30 7.40
C MET A 75 -17.29 4.62 6.44
N ARG A 76 -18.49 5.14 6.27
CA ARG A 76 -19.41 4.69 5.20
C ARG A 76 -18.86 5.02 3.81
N ALA A 77 -18.34 6.25 3.63
CA ALA A 77 -17.69 6.64 2.39
C ALA A 77 -16.45 5.78 2.09
N TYR A 78 -15.67 5.40 3.11
CA TYR A 78 -14.54 4.47 2.99
C TYR A 78 -14.97 3.10 2.45
N ALA A 79 -15.98 2.49 3.06
CA ALA A 79 -16.51 1.20 2.61
C ALA A 79 -16.97 1.24 1.15
N GLU A 80 -17.77 2.25 0.79
CA GLU A 80 -18.25 2.40 -0.59
C GLU A 80 -17.12 2.75 -1.58
N THR A 81 -16.10 3.51 -1.16
CA THR A 81 -14.93 3.80 -2.00
C THR A 81 -14.13 2.54 -2.31
N LEU A 82 -13.86 1.68 -1.31
CA LEU A 82 -13.21 0.38 -1.52
C LEU A 82 -14.00 -0.49 -2.50
N LYS A 83 -15.31 -0.57 -2.31
CA LYS A 83 -16.22 -1.34 -3.18
C LYS A 83 -16.23 -0.83 -4.62
N LEU A 84 -16.31 0.49 -4.81
CA LEU A 84 -16.25 1.12 -6.14
C LEU A 84 -14.90 0.88 -6.83
N ALA A 85 -13.80 1.03 -6.09
CA ALA A 85 -12.46 0.79 -6.63
C ALA A 85 -12.28 -0.68 -7.04
N ARG A 86 -12.68 -1.64 -6.21
CA ARG A 86 -12.62 -3.08 -6.52
C ARG A 86 -13.52 -3.47 -7.71
N ALA A 87 -14.66 -2.79 -7.88
CA ALA A 87 -15.54 -3.02 -9.03
C ALA A 87 -14.91 -2.67 -10.39
N THR A 88 -13.79 -1.94 -10.42
CA THR A 88 -13.01 -1.70 -11.64
C THR A 88 -12.25 -2.93 -12.13
N GLY A 89 -12.05 -3.94 -11.29
CA GLY A 89 -11.20 -5.11 -11.54
C GLY A 89 -9.71 -4.86 -11.27
N LEU A 90 -9.30 -3.63 -10.95
CA LEU A 90 -7.93 -3.29 -10.57
C LEU A 90 -7.68 -3.64 -9.08
N PRO A 91 -6.46 -4.03 -8.71
CA PRO A 91 -6.10 -4.24 -7.31
C PRO A 91 -6.31 -2.99 -6.45
N VAL A 92 -6.80 -3.19 -5.22
CA VAL A 92 -7.06 -2.11 -4.27
C VAL A 92 -6.25 -2.31 -2.99
N ILE A 93 -5.49 -1.28 -2.63
CA ILE A 93 -4.66 -1.24 -1.42
C ILE A 93 -5.41 -0.42 -0.36
N ALA A 94 -5.78 -1.03 0.77
CA ALA A 94 -6.22 -0.29 1.94
C ALA A 94 -5.00 0.15 2.75
N ASP A 95 -4.72 1.45 2.74
CA ASP A 95 -3.60 2.01 3.49
C ASP A 95 -4.01 2.33 4.93
N ILE A 96 -3.89 1.33 5.79
CA ILE A 96 -4.40 1.32 7.16
C ILE A 96 -3.30 1.34 8.23
N LYS A 97 -2.08 0.93 7.88
CA LYS A 97 -0.89 0.89 8.74
C LYS A 97 -1.14 0.28 10.12
N ARG A 98 -1.87 -0.86 10.16
CA ARG A 98 -2.14 -1.55 11.44
C ARG A 98 -0.89 -2.23 11.96
N GLY A 99 -0.77 -2.25 13.29
CA GLY A 99 0.31 -2.93 14.00
C GLY A 99 -0.19 -3.34 15.37
N ASP A 100 -0.51 -4.62 15.52
CA ASP A 100 -0.98 -5.22 16.76
C ASP A 100 -0.64 -6.72 16.74
N ILE A 101 -0.81 -7.40 17.87
CA ILE A 101 -0.40 -8.80 18.06
C ILE A 101 -1.61 -9.71 18.32
N ALA A 102 -1.37 -11.02 18.14
CA ALA A 102 -2.26 -12.10 18.54
C ALA A 102 -3.72 -11.87 18.06
N LYS A 103 -4.68 -12.01 18.96
CA LYS A 103 -6.11 -11.92 18.64
C LYS A 103 -6.54 -10.56 18.09
N THR A 104 -5.93 -9.48 18.53
CA THR A 104 -6.22 -8.13 18.01
C THR A 104 -5.80 -8.01 16.55
N ALA A 105 -4.63 -8.51 16.18
CA ALA A 105 -4.17 -8.54 14.79
C ALA A 105 -5.07 -9.41 13.90
N GLU A 106 -5.58 -10.57 14.41
CA GLU A 106 -6.57 -11.37 13.68
C GLU A 106 -7.87 -10.58 13.42
N MET A 107 -8.32 -9.76 14.39
CA MET A 107 -9.53 -8.95 14.20
C MET A 107 -9.31 -7.87 13.14
N TYR A 108 -8.13 -7.23 13.10
CA TYR A 108 -7.78 -6.31 12.02
C TYR A 108 -7.68 -7.02 10.67
N ALA A 109 -7.06 -8.19 10.61
CA ALA A 109 -7.00 -9.00 9.38
C ALA A 109 -8.41 -9.30 8.84
N LYS A 110 -9.29 -9.78 9.71
CA LYS A 110 -10.68 -10.05 9.35
C LYS A 110 -11.40 -8.78 8.88
N ALA A 111 -11.25 -7.66 9.59
CA ALA A 111 -11.93 -6.41 9.26
C ALA A 111 -11.56 -5.88 7.86
N HIS A 112 -10.30 -6.05 7.44
CA HIS A 112 -9.80 -5.46 6.19
C HIS A 112 -9.64 -6.45 5.04
N PHE A 113 -9.77 -7.74 5.29
CA PHE A 113 -9.77 -8.75 4.23
C PHE A 113 -11.14 -9.37 3.96
N THR A 114 -12.15 -9.01 4.76
CA THR A 114 -13.54 -9.47 4.57
C THR A 114 -14.54 -8.36 4.90
N GLY A 115 -15.79 -8.52 4.44
CA GLY A 115 -16.89 -7.62 4.80
C GLY A 115 -16.80 -6.23 4.17
N ASP A 116 -17.28 -5.23 4.90
CA ASP A 116 -17.48 -3.87 4.36
C ASP A 116 -16.17 -3.16 4.00
N PHE A 117 -15.09 -3.48 4.69
CA PHE A 117 -13.76 -2.86 4.46
C PHE A 117 -12.81 -3.75 3.67
N GLU A 118 -13.34 -4.74 2.96
CA GLU A 118 -12.52 -5.69 2.20
C GLU A 118 -11.68 -4.99 1.14
N ALA A 119 -10.36 -5.26 1.20
CA ALA A 119 -9.38 -4.87 0.20
C ALA A 119 -8.58 -6.09 -0.29
N ASP A 120 -7.83 -5.92 -1.36
CA ASP A 120 -6.98 -6.95 -1.95
C ASP A 120 -5.63 -7.02 -1.24
N ILE A 121 -5.11 -5.87 -0.87
CA ILE A 121 -3.82 -5.67 -0.21
C ILE A 121 -4.01 -4.63 0.90
N ILE A 122 -3.28 -4.77 2.00
CA ILE A 122 -3.31 -3.80 3.12
C ILE A 122 -1.91 -3.38 3.54
N THR A 123 -1.79 -2.27 4.26
CA THR A 123 -0.50 -1.84 4.83
C THR A 123 -0.40 -2.14 6.31
N LEU A 124 0.79 -2.59 6.76
CA LEU A 124 1.08 -2.97 8.14
C LEU A 124 2.34 -2.28 8.66
N ALA A 125 2.42 -2.10 9.98
CA ALA A 125 3.60 -1.61 10.69
C ALA A 125 4.33 -2.77 11.37
N PRO A 126 5.66 -2.92 11.19
CA PRO A 126 6.41 -4.08 11.68
C PRO A 126 7.00 -3.88 13.08
N TYR A 127 6.83 -2.72 13.69
CA TYR A 127 7.55 -2.33 14.90
C TYR A 127 7.42 -3.32 16.06
N MET A 128 6.28 -4.04 16.16
CA MET A 128 6.03 -5.03 17.21
C MET A 128 6.59 -6.43 16.88
N GLY A 129 7.31 -6.59 15.76
CA GLY A 129 7.91 -7.88 15.36
C GLY A 129 7.10 -8.65 14.32
N LEU A 130 7.63 -9.81 13.89
CA LEU A 130 7.01 -10.63 12.84
C LEU A 130 5.68 -11.26 13.28
N ASP A 131 5.48 -11.45 14.56
CA ASP A 131 4.22 -11.93 15.12
C ASP A 131 3.07 -10.92 14.99
N SER A 132 3.36 -9.66 14.69
CA SER A 132 2.37 -8.66 14.30
C SER A 132 1.96 -8.77 12.81
N ILE A 133 2.72 -9.50 12.01
CA ILE A 133 2.44 -9.75 10.58
C ILE A 133 1.79 -11.13 10.38
N SER A 134 2.22 -12.13 11.15
CA SER A 134 1.77 -13.52 11.02
C SER A 134 0.25 -13.72 11.00
N PRO A 135 -0.59 -12.99 11.77
CA PRO A 135 -2.04 -13.18 11.76
C PRO A 135 -2.75 -12.84 10.44
N TYR A 136 -2.07 -12.12 9.53
CA TYR A 136 -2.60 -11.77 8.21
C TYR A 136 -2.26 -12.82 7.14
N LEU A 137 -1.22 -13.62 7.36
CA LEU A 137 -0.68 -14.56 6.37
C LEU A 137 -1.63 -15.69 5.97
N PRO A 138 -2.52 -16.21 6.84
CA PRO A 138 -3.55 -17.17 6.41
C PRO A 138 -4.45 -16.64 5.28
N TYR A 139 -4.72 -15.33 5.24
CA TYR A 139 -5.48 -14.71 4.14
C TYR A 139 -4.65 -14.62 2.85
N CYS A 140 -3.33 -14.43 2.96
CA CYS A 140 -2.43 -14.47 1.80
C CYS A 140 -2.43 -15.86 1.17
N GLU A 141 -2.33 -16.92 1.99
CA GLU A 141 -2.28 -18.30 1.55
C GLU A 141 -3.63 -18.79 0.99
N GLN A 142 -4.73 -18.55 1.72
CA GLN A 142 -6.03 -19.14 1.43
C GLN A 142 -6.87 -18.32 0.45
N GLN A 143 -6.67 -17.00 0.37
CA GLN A 143 -7.48 -16.08 -0.41
C GLN A 143 -6.65 -15.23 -1.39
N GLY A 144 -5.34 -15.46 -1.47
CA GLY A 144 -4.43 -14.70 -2.32
C GLY A 144 -4.27 -13.23 -1.94
N LYS A 145 -4.64 -12.85 -0.70
CA LYS A 145 -4.47 -11.47 -0.21
C LYS A 145 -2.99 -11.09 -0.15
N GLY A 146 -2.70 -9.78 -0.09
CA GLY A 146 -1.34 -9.28 0.03
C GLY A 146 -1.18 -8.27 1.19
N VAL A 147 0.05 -8.08 1.63
CA VAL A 147 0.39 -7.06 2.62
C VAL A 147 1.58 -6.23 2.14
N PHE A 148 1.55 -4.93 2.35
CA PHE A 148 2.71 -4.05 2.27
C PHE A 148 3.12 -3.64 3.68
N VAL A 149 4.35 -3.97 4.06
CA VAL A 149 4.86 -3.68 5.40
C VAL A 149 5.80 -2.48 5.35
N LEU A 150 5.65 -1.53 6.27
CA LEU A 150 6.53 -0.38 6.37
C LEU A 150 7.98 -0.85 6.57
N CYS A 151 8.89 -0.39 5.73
CA CYS A 151 10.30 -0.75 5.81
C CYS A 151 11.19 0.49 5.90
N ARG A 152 11.17 1.33 4.84
CA ARG A 152 11.89 2.60 4.83
C ARG A 152 10.97 3.71 4.33
N THR A 153 10.65 4.64 5.20
CA THR A 153 9.70 5.71 4.93
C THR A 153 10.39 6.99 4.47
N SER A 154 9.63 7.93 3.87
CA SER A 154 10.17 9.15 3.26
C SER A 154 10.23 10.35 4.19
N ASN A 155 9.62 10.26 5.38
CA ASN A 155 9.55 11.36 6.34
C ASN A 155 10.89 11.59 7.05
N PRO A 156 11.20 12.82 7.49
CA PRO A 156 12.45 13.13 8.20
C PRO A 156 12.69 12.30 9.47
N GLY A 157 11.61 11.92 10.17
CA GLY A 157 11.67 11.10 11.40
C GLY A 157 12.11 9.65 11.17
N ALA A 158 12.23 9.18 9.94
CA ALA A 158 12.83 7.88 9.63
C ALA A 158 14.25 7.73 10.24
N LYS A 159 14.97 8.85 10.36
CA LYS A 159 16.31 8.90 10.99
C LYS A 159 16.30 8.57 12.48
N ASP A 160 15.16 8.66 13.15
CA ASP A 160 15.06 8.41 14.59
C ASP A 160 15.18 6.91 14.90
N PHE A 161 14.69 6.05 14.00
CA PHE A 161 14.66 4.60 14.16
C PHE A 161 15.21 3.87 12.94
N GLU A 162 14.63 4.06 11.77
CA GLU A 162 14.89 3.24 10.57
C GLU A 162 16.37 3.29 10.14
N TYR A 163 17.00 4.46 10.22
CA TYR A 163 18.41 4.70 9.86
C TYR A 163 19.41 4.44 11.00
N LYS A 164 18.96 3.97 12.18
CA LYS A 164 19.91 3.57 13.22
C LYS A 164 20.68 2.35 12.76
N LYS A 165 22.00 2.36 13.03
CA LYS A 165 22.87 1.25 12.70
C LYS A 165 22.87 0.19 13.79
N LEU A 166 22.84 -1.04 13.35
CA LEU A 166 23.07 -2.24 14.16
C LEU A 166 24.58 -2.48 14.33
N ASP A 167 24.96 -3.38 15.23
CA ASP A 167 26.36 -3.74 15.49
C ASP A 167 27.09 -4.30 14.27
N ASP A 168 26.36 -4.91 13.33
CA ASP A 168 26.89 -5.42 12.06
C ASP A 168 26.98 -4.38 10.94
N GLY A 169 26.61 -3.13 11.23
CA GLY A 169 26.67 -1.99 10.33
C GLY A 169 25.44 -1.79 9.45
N ARG A 170 24.50 -2.74 9.41
CA ARG A 170 23.21 -2.58 8.72
C ARG A 170 22.35 -1.54 9.42
N HIS A 171 21.35 -0.99 8.72
CA HIS A 171 20.33 -0.16 9.33
C HIS A 171 19.16 -1.01 9.87
N VAL A 172 18.35 -0.42 10.72
CA VAL A 172 17.12 -1.08 11.21
C VAL A 172 16.19 -1.43 10.05
N TYR A 173 16.07 -0.56 9.03
CA TYR A 173 15.25 -0.87 7.85
C TYR A 173 15.78 -2.08 7.06
N ASP A 174 17.10 -2.33 7.03
CA ASP A 174 17.68 -3.51 6.41
C ASP A 174 17.26 -4.77 7.18
N LEU A 175 17.31 -4.74 8.52
CA LEU A 175 16.84 -5.84 9.35
C LEU A 175 15.37 -6.17 9.08
N VAL A 176 14.52 -5.13 9.00
CA VAL A 176 13.09 -5.29 8.69
C VAL A 176 12.90 -5.91 7.30
N GLY A 177 13.56 -5.36 6.28
CA GLY A 177 13.47 -5.84 4.90
C GLY A 177 13.94 -7.28 4.74
N ASP A 178 15.09 -7.64 5.34
CA ASP A 178 15.65 -8.98 5.33
C ASP A 178 14.71 -9.99 6.00
N SER A 179 14.17 -9.64 7.18
CA SER A 179 13.26 -10.50 7.93
C SER A 179 11.96 -10.76 7.17
N LEU A 180 11.36 -9.71 6.59
CA LEU A 180 10.14 -9.83 5.79
C LEU A 180 10.35 -10.58 4.48
N THR A 181 11.49 -10.38 3.83
CA THR A 181 11.85 -11.11 2.60
C THR A 181 12.10 -12.59 2.91
N ALA A 182 12.72 -12.91 4.04
CA ALA A 182 12.90 -14.28 4.48
C ALA A 182 11.55 -14.96 4.74
N LEU A 183 10.64 -14.31 5.49
CA LEU A 183 9.27 -14.78 5.72
C LEU A 183 8.49 -14.92 4.41
N GLY A 184 8.68 -14.01 3.47
CA GLY A 184 8.00 -13.97 2.18
C GLY A 184 8.31 -15.14 1.24
N LYS A 185 9.37 -15.92 1.50
CA LYS A 185 9.73 -17.07 0.65
C LYS A 185 8.67 -18.16 0.61
N ASP A 186 7.87 -18.28 1.66
CA ASP A 186 6.80 -19.27 1.77
C ASP A 186 5.49 -18.79 1.10
N TYR A 187 5.45 -17.54 0.64
CA TYR A 187 4.25 -16.89 0.09
C TYR A 187 4.47 -16.33 -1.32
N MET A 188 5.25 -17.06 -2.13
CA MET A 188 5.58 -16.64 -3.50
C MET A 188 4.43 -16.87 -4.47
N GLY A 189 4.15 -15.86 -5.30
CA GLY A 189 3.20 -15.94 -6.40
C GLY A 189 3.82 -16.46 -7.70
N GLU A 190 2.97 -16.57 -8.74
CA GLU A 190 3.34 -17.13 -10.04
C GLU A 190 4.33 -16.25 -10.83
N HIS A 191 4.28 -14.92 -10.62
CA HIS A 191 5.22 -13.97 -11.25
C HIS A 191 6.52 -13.77 -10.45
N GLY A 192 6.78 -14.60 -9.44
CA GLY A 192 8.03 -14.58 -8.67
C GLY A 192 8.11 -13.45 -7.64
N TYR A 193 6.98 -12.84 -7.29
CA TYR A 193 6.87 -11.88 -6.20
C TYR A 193 6.12 -12.47 -5.01
N SER A 194 6.58 -12.14 -3.80
CA SER A 194 5.91 -12.55 -2.56
C SER A 194 4.62 -11.78 -2.35
N SER A 195 3.64 -12.41 -1.69
CA SER A 195 2.46 -11.73 -1.13
C SER A 195 2.80 -10.71 -0.03
N ILE A 196 4.04 -10.73 0.48
CA ILE A 196 4.58 -9.75 1.43
C ILE A 196 5.44 -8.76 0.65
N GLY A 197 4.92 -7.55 0.45
CA GLY A 197 5.62 -6.42 -0.15
C GLY A 197 6.16 -5.44 0.89
N LEU A 198 6.95 -4.47 0.45
CA LEU A 198 7.54 -3.44 1.31
C LEU A 198 7.06 -2.05 0.91
N VAL A 199 6.82 -1.19 1.91
CA VAL A 199 6.68 0.25 1.68
C VAL A 199 8.08 0.87 1.70
N ILE A 200 8.50 1.42 0.56
CA ILE A 200 9.82 2.06 0.39
C ILE A 200 9.62 3.48 -0.14
N GLY A 201 9.97 4.48 0.65
CA GLY A 201 9.87 5.89 0.25
C GLY A 201 10.75 6.23 -0.95
N GLY A 202 10.17 6.93 -1.95
CA GLY A 202 10.80 7.25 -3.24
C GLY A 202 11.72 8.48 -3.23
N THR A 203 12.04 9.06 -2.07
CA THR A 203 12.78 10.33 -1.99
C THR A 203 14.30 10.19 -1.83
N HIS A 204 14.82 8.97 -1.69
CA HIS A 204 16.25 8.67 -1.46
C HIS A 204 16.81 7.83 -2.61
N THR A 205 17.14 8.50 -3.71
CA THR A 205 17.54 7.86 -4.98
C THR A 205 18.89 7.15 -4.92
N GLU A 206 19.82 7.63 -4.10
CA GLU A 206 21.15 7.03 -3.94
C GLU A 206 21.10 5.57 -3.44
N GLU A 207 20.05 5.22 -2.71
CA GLU A 207 19.87 3.88 -2.14
C GLU A 207 18.92 3.00 -3.00
N ALA A 208 18.20 3.58 -3.96
CA ALA A 208 17.16 2.90 -4.72
C ALA A 208 17.61 1.61 -5.39
N THR A 209 18.72 1.69 -6.13
CA THR A 209 19.29 0.56 -6.87
C THR A 209 19.73 -0.55 -5.92
N ALA A 210 20.38 -0.19 -4.79
CA ALA A 210 20.83 -1.16 -3.80
C ALA A 210 19.66 -1.88 -3.12
N ILE A 211 18.63 -1.13 -2.72
CA ILE A 211 17.41 -1.69 -2.11
C ILE A 211 16.68 -2.60 -3.10
N ARG A 212 16.54 -2.17 -4.37
CA ARG A 212 15.92 -3.03 -5.40
C ARG A 212 16.73 -4.32 -5.62
N ALA A 213 18.04 -4.22 -5.64
CA ALA A 213 18.91 -5.38 -5.80
C ALA A 213 18.85 -6.35 -4.62
N ALA A 214 18.71 -5.84 -3.38
CA ALA A 214 18.57 -6.65 -2.18
C ALA A 214 17.23 -7.40 -2.14
N TYR A 215 16.13 -6.76 -2.57
CA TYR A 215 14.77 -7.30 -2.44
C TYR A 215 14.11 -7.59 -3.79
N LYS A 216 14.78 -8.39 -4.65
CA LYS A 216 14.38 -8.66 -6.05
C LYS A 216 12.98 -9.22 -6.21
N ASN A 217 12.57 -10.09 -5.30
CA ASN A 217 11.30 -10.83 -5.34
C ASN A 217 10.22 -10.20 -4.44
N THR A 218 10.41 -8.93 -4.05
CA THR A 218 9.50 -8.20 -3.19
C THR A 218 8.90 -7.03 -3.96
N PHE A 219 7.59 -6.92 -3.99
CA PHE A 219 6.89 -5.81 -4.60
C PHE A 219 6.99 -4.56 -3.72
N PHE A 220 7.15 -3.37 -4.30
CA PHE A 220 7.26 -2.13 -3.55
C PHE A 220 6.00 -1.27 -3.70
N LEU A 221 5.51 -0.75 -2.60
CA LEU A 221 4.64 0.43 -2.57
C LEU A 221 5.52 1.65 -2.30
N ILE A 222 5.57 2.56 -3.29
CA ILE A 222 6.51 3.68 -3.31
C ILE A 222 5.73 4.99 -3.15
N PRO A 223 5.60 5.51 -1.92
CA PRO A 223 5.07 6.87 -1.69
C PRO A 223 6.12 7.93 -2.02
N GLY A 224 5.65 9.17 -2.29
CA GLY A 224 6.54 10.34 -2.40
C GLY A 224 6.64 10.95 -3.80
N TYR A 225 5.89 10.46 -4.77
CA TYR A 225 5.79 11.12 -6.09
C TYR A 225 4.91 12.38 -6.01
N GLY A 226 5.34 13.44 -6.68
CA GLY A 226 4.58 14.71 -6.75
C GLY A 226 4.70 15.54 -5.47
N ALA A 227 3.74 15.46 -4.58
CA ALA A 227 3.65 16.31 -3.37
C ALA A 227 4.88 16.27 -2.45
N GLN A 228 5.64 15.16 -2.43
CA GLN A 228 6.86 15.00 -1.64
C GLN A 228 8.15 15.25 -2.45
N GLY A 229 8.06 15.70 -3.72
CA GLY A 229 9.19 16.12 -4.55
C GLY A 229 9.95 14.99 -5.27
N GLY A 230 9.48 13.74 -5.21
CA GLY A 230 10.06 12.63 -5.98
C GLY A 230 9.89 12.83 -7.49
N LYS A 231 10.97 12.66 -8.27
CA LYS A 231 10.93 12.73 -9.73
C LYS A 231 10.72 11.34 -10.32
N ALA A 232 10.10 11.28 -11.50
CA ALA A 232 9.80 10.02 -12.18
C ALA A 232 11.05 9.19 -12.47
N GLU A 233 12.16 9.84 -12.88
CA GLU A 233 13.45 9.20 -13.20
C GLU A 233 14.08 8.55 -11.96
N ASP A 234 13.93 9.20 -10.80
CA ASP A 234 14.45 8.72 -9.53
C ASP A 234 13.68 7.51 -9.04
N ILE A 235 12.35 7.57 -9.15
CA ILE A 235 11.45 6.51 -8.72
C ILE A 235 11.58 5.28 -9.64
N ALA A 236 11.86 5.47 -10.92
CA ALA A 236 12.07 4.37 -11.86
C ALA A 236 13.20 3.42 -11.42
N GLN A 237 14.17 3.89 -10.63
CA GLN A 237 15.27 3.08 -10.11
C GLN A 237 14.82 2.03 -9.07
N TYR A 238 13.67 2.22 -8.45
CA TYR A 238 13.06 1.23 -7.54
C TYR A 238 12.30 0.13 -8.28
N LEU A 239 12.12 0.27 -9.60
CA LEU A 239 11.37 -0.67 -10.43
C LEU A 239 12.32 -1.57 -11.24
N THR A 240 11.86 -2.77 -11.57
CA THR A 240 12.54 -3.70 -12.46
C THR A 240 11.86 -3.65 -13.83
N LYS A 241 12.50 -2.99 -14.81
CA LYS A 241 11.93 -2.81 -16.16
C LYS A 241 10.50 -2.22 -16.13
N GLY A 242 10.27 -1.27 -15.24
CA GLY A 242 8.97 -0.60 -15.08
C GLY A 242 7.94 -1.37 -14.23
N ASN A 243 8.31 -2.47 -13.61
CA ASN A 243 7.44 -3.29 -12.76
C ASN A 243 8.10 -3.65 -11.41
N GLY A 244 7.46 -4.47 -10.59
CA GLY A 244 7.94 -4.84 -9.26
C GLY A 244 7.69 -3.78 -8.19
N GLY A 245 6.88 -2.78 -8.50
CA GLY A 245 6.43 -1.75 -7.59
C GLY A 245 5.31 -0.91 -8.17
N VAL A 246 4.62 -0.19 -7.29
CA VAL A 246 3.63 0.83 -7.64
C VAL A 246 4.00 2.16 -6.99
N VAL A 247 3.78 3.24 -7.73
CA VAL A 247 4.13 4.60 -7.36
C VAL A 247 2.86 5.35 -6.99
N ASN A 248 2.74 5.70 -5.70
CA ASN A 248 1.55 6.39 -5.22
C ASN A 248 1.55 7.87 -5.65
N SER A 249 0.48 8.27 -6.30
CA SER A 249 0.12 9.65 -6.63
C SER A 249 -1.24 9.97 -6.01
N SER A 250 -1.25 10.93 -5.09
CA SER A 250 -2.45 11.40 -4.39
C SER A 250 -2.65 12.88 -4.62
#